data_63400b6b9700dd053a7bcde38222a322
#
_entry.id   63400b6b9700dd053a7bcde38222a322
#
_cell.length_a   1.000
_cell.length_b   1.000
_cell.length_c   1.000
_cell.angle_alpha   90.00
_cell.angle_beta   90.00
_cell.angle_gamma   90.00
#
_symmetry.space_group_name_H-M   'P 1'
#
loop_
_entity.id
_entity.type
_entity.pdbx_description
1 polymer ?
#
loop_
_entity_poly.entity_id
_entity_poly.type
_entity_poly.pdbx_seq_one_letter_code
_entity_poly.pdbx_strand_id
1 'polypeptide(L)'
;MNHDRSARLFEKAKELVAGGVSSQIRVAEPADTPLFFTHAKGSKMWDVDGNEYIDFIMGMGPNLFGHSPDFINKQVNEQMEKGYVFSAQFEQELEVAEMVLDMVGMKDATVRFASSGTEIDQLLFRTMRGFTGRPKILKFEGHYHGWMDSVNWSVHPPLDQAGPEDAPIAVGESEGMDQATADGLVISQWNDLEKLEII
;
A
#
# COMPACT_ATOMS: atom_id res chain seq x y z
N MET A 1 -11.41 28.01 -3.00
CA MET A 1 -10.52 27.58 -4.09
C MET A 1 -11.40 27.20 -5.28
N ASN A 2 -10.96 27.46 -6.52
CA ASN A 2 -11.68 26.96 -7.72
C ASN A 2 -11.20 25.53 -8.03
N HIS A 3 -12.11 24.62 -8.37
CA HIS A 3 -11.82 23.21 -8.72
C HIS A 3 -12.54 22.79 -10.01
N ASP A 4 -12.95 23.74 -10.83
CA ASP A 4 -13.76 23.51 -12.03
C ASP A 4 -13.06 22.61 -13.06
N ARG A 5 -11.75 22.73 -13.19
CA ARG A 5 -10.97 21.88 -14.10
C ARG A 5 -10.81 20.46 -13.56
N SER A 6 -10.56 20.30 -12.27
CA SER A 6 -10.54 19.00 -11.60
C SER A 6 -11.88 18.29 -11.76
N ALA A 7 -13.01 18.99 -11.54
CA ALA A 7 -14.34 18.41 -11.74
C ALA A 7 -14.57 17.92 -13.18
N ARG A 8 -14.24 18.74 -14.19
CA ARG A 8 -14.37 18.33 -15.59
C ARG A 8 -13.48 17.14 -15.94
N LEU A 9 -12.26 17.09 -15.39
CA LEU A 9 -11.37 15.96 -15.60
C LEU A 9 -11.90 14.69 -14.94
N PHE A 10 -12.55 14.79 -13.79
CA PHE A 10 -13.16 13.65 -13.13
C PHE A 10 -14.34 13.09 -13.91
N GLU A 11 -15.22 13.93 -14.46
CA GLU A 11 -16.30 13.45 -15.35
C GLU A 11 -15.73 12.69 -16.54
N LYS A 12 -14.67 13.20 -17.16
CA LYS A 12 -13.99 12.49 -18.24
C LYS A 12 -13.32 11.18 -17.75
N ALA A 13 -12.77 11.19 -16.54
CA ALA A 13 -12.14 10.00 -15.97
C ALA A 13 -13.14 8.86 -15.75
N LYS A 14 -14.37 9.16 -15.36
CA LYS A 14 -15.45 8.16 -15.21
C LYS A 14 -15.78 7.42 -16.51
N GLU A 15 -15.55 8.04 -17.66
CA GLU A 15 -15.74 7.42 -18.97
C GLU A 15 -14.59 6.49 -19.36
N LEU A 16 -13.39 6.69 -18.81
CA LEU A 16 -12.14 6.05 -19.23
C LEU A 16 -11.56 5.08 -18.21
N VAL A 17 -11.82 5.31 -16.93
CA VAL A 17 -11.26 4.56 -15.81
C VAL A 17 -12.41 4.08 -14.94
N ALA A 18 -12.42 2.80 -14.57
CA ALA A 18 -13.46 2.24 -13.72
C ALA A 18 -13.61 3.05 -12.41
N GLY A 19 -14.81 3.58 -12.15
CA GLY A 19 -15.07 4.47 -11.02
C GLY A 19 -14.35 5.84 -11.08
N GLY A 20 -13.73 6.18 -12.22
CA GLY A 20 -12.98 7.43 -12.41
C GLY A 20 -11.60 7.49 -11.76
N VAL A 21 -11.19 6.45 -11.04
CA VAL A 21 -9.91 6.40 -10.30
C VAL A 21 -9.30 4.99 -10.33
N SER A 22 -7.98 4.91 -10.26
CA SER A 22 -7.27 3.63 -10.13
C SER A 22 -7.07 3.19 -8.66
N SER A 23 -7.56 3.98 -7.70
CA SER A 23 -7.55 3.63 -6.28
C SER A 23 -8.70 4.32 -5.57
N GLN A 24 -9.51 3.57 -4.84
CA GLN A 24 -10.70 4.04 -4.11
C GLN A 24 -10.38 5.17 -3.13
N ILE A 25 -9.24 5.17 -2.51
CA ILE A 25 -8.82 6.20 -1.57
C ILE A 25 -8.80 7.62 -2.18
N ARG A 26 -8.74 7.73 -3.52
CA ARG A 26 -8.72 9.03 -4.21
C ARG A 26 -10.09 9.69 -4.31
N VAL A 27 -11.17 8.95 -4.03
CA VAL A 27 -12.57 9.45 -3.98
C VAL A 27 -13.16 9.31 -2.60
N ALA A 28 -12.36 9.02 -1.58
CA ALA A 28 -12.83 8.93 -0.20
C ALA A 28 -13.22 10.32 0.34
N GLU A 29 -14.34 10.35 1.09
CA GLU A 29 -14.81 11.55 1.75
C GLU A 29 -13.71 12.27 2.57
N PRO A 30 -13.77 13.61 2.74
CA PRO A 30 -14.94 14.47 2.47
C PRO A 30 -14.97 15.15 1.09
N ALA A 31 -14.13 14.78 0.15
CA ALA A 31 -14.06 15.46 -1.15
C ALA A 31 -14.94 14.76 -2.19
N ASP A 32 -16.00 15.44 -2.64
CA ASP A 32 -16.90 14.95 -3.70
C ASP A 32 -16.20 14.80 -5.06
N THR A 33 -15.03 15.41 -5.22
CA THR A 33 -14.27 15.41 -6.47
C THR A 33 -12.79 15.25 -6.16
N PRO A 34 -12.12 14.23 -6.72
CA PRO A 34 -10.67 14.07 -6.57
C PRO A 34 -9.92 15.22 -7.25
N LEU A 35 -8.89 15.71 -6.61
CA LEU A 35 -8.00 16.73 -7.16
C LEU A 35 -7.04 16.09 -8.18
N PHE A 36 -6.79 16.84 -9.26
CA PHE A 36 -5.81 16.47 -10.27
C PHE A 36 -4.58 17.36 -10.12
N PHE A 37 -3.48 16.80 -9.67
CA PHE A 37 -2.23 17.52 -9.47
C PHE A 37 -1.39 17.58 -10.74
N THR A 38 -0.65 18.67 -10.93
CA THR A 38 0.25 18.89 -12.07
C THR A 38 1.71 18.71 -11.69
N HIS A 39 2.11 19.21 -10.54
CA HIS A 39 3.48 19.13 -10.04
C HIS A 39 3.51 19.29 -8.53
N ALA A 40 4.68 18.97 -7.96
CA ALA A 40 4.93 19.13 -6.53
C ALA A 40 6.42 19.35 -6.28
N LYS A 41 6.76 20.08 -5.22
CA LYS A 41 8.13 20.34 -4.79
C LYS A 41 8.19 20.51 -3.27
N GLY A 42 9.10 19.84 -2.61
CA GLY A 42 9.22 19.86 -1.15
C GLY A 42 7.91 19.42 -0.47
N SER A 43 7.33 20.26 0.37
CA SER A 43 6.06 20.02 1.05
C SER A 43 4.82 20.51 0.30
N LYS A 44 4.96 20.99 -0.93
CA LYS A 44 3.88 21.64 -1.67
C LYS A 44 3.48 20.88 -2.91
N MET A 45 2.17 20.93 -3.23
CA MET A 45 1.57 20.37 -4.42
C MET A 45 0.68 21.42 -5.09
N TRP A 46 0.58 21.39 -6.42
CA TRP A 46 -0.28 22.29 -7.19
C TRP A 46 -1.22 21.46 -8.07
N ASP A 47 -2.51 21.81 -7.98
CA ASP A 47 -3.52 21.16 -8.82
C ASP A 47 -3.60 21.77 -10.23
N VAL A 48 -4.47 21.19 -11.06
CA VAL A 48 -4.71 21.65 -12.42
C VAL A 48 -5.42 23.01 -12.49
N ASP A 49 -6.05 23.43 -11.40
CA ASP A 49 -6.75 24.70 -11.27
C ASP A 49 -5.81 25.82 -10.75
N GLY A 50 -4.57 25.46 -10.40
CA GLY A 50 -3.53 26.40 -9.93
C GLY A 50 -3.55 26.64 -8.43
N ASN A 51 -4.31 25.88 -7.67
CA ASN A 51 -4.29 25.99 -6.22
C ASN A 51 -3.04 25.32 -5.63
N GLU A 52 -2.44 25.94 -4.62
CA GLU A 52 -1.32 25.40 -3.84
C GLU A 52 -1.83 24.72 -2.58
N TYR A 53 -1.27 23.54 -2.28
CA TYR A 53 -1.56 22.77 -1.07
C TYR A 53 -0.28 22.40 -0.33
N ILE A 54 -0.36 22.28 1.00
CA ILE A 54 0.67 21.64 1.79
C ILE A 54 0.32 20.15 1.89
N ASP A 55 1.25 19.29 1.49
CA ASP A 55 1.05 17.84 1.52
C ASP A 55 1.35 17.27 2.90
N PHE A 56 0.30 16.83 3.61
CA PHE A 56 0.39 16.08 4.86
C PHE A 56 0.22 14.57 4.67
N ILE A 57 -0.09 14.10 3.45
CA ILE A 57 -0.30 12.69 3.15
C ILE A 57 1.00 12.01 2.76
N MET A 58 1.90 12.74 2.09
CA MET A 58 3.24 12.29 1.70
C MET A 58 3.23 10.95 0.93
N GLY A 59 2.22 10.78 0.06
CA GLY A 59 2.04 9.54 -0.71
C GLY A 59 1.77 8.31 0.16
N MET A 60 1.12 8.46 1.30
CA MET A 60 0.92 7.45 2.36
C MET A 60 2.22 7.04 3.05
N GLY A 61 3.16 7.97 3.19
CA GLY A 61 4.39 7.81 3.98
C GLY A 61 5.71 7.70 3.19
N PRO A 62 5.77 7.15 1.97
CA PRO A 62 7.06 6.95 1.31
C PRO A 62 7.79 8.25 0.89
N ASN A 63 7.10 9.38 0.87
CA ASN A 63 7.66 10.66 0.39
C ASN A 63 8.45 11.42 1.47
N LEU A 64 9.35 10.72 2.19
CA LEU A 64 10.08 11.23 3.35
C LEU A 64 10.93 12.47 3.07
N PHE A 65 11.45 12.62 1.86
CA PHE A 65 12.32 13.74 1.47
C PHE A 65 11.54 14.88 0.80
N GLY A 66 10.20 14.81 0.85
CA GLY A 66 9.33 15.71 0.11
C GLY A 66 9.31 15.41 -1.39
N HIS A 67 8.52 16.19 -2.11
CA HIS A 67 8.36 16.04 -3.55
C HIS A 67 9.59 16.49 -4.32
N SER A 68 9.95 15.71 -5.32
CA SER A 68 10.96 16.08 -6.34
C SER A 68 12.31 16.53 -5.74
N PRO A 69 12.93 15.77 -4.80
CA PRO A 69 14.21 16.13 -4.22
C PRO A 69 15.33 16.00 -5.27
N ASP A 70 16.14 17.05 -5.40
CA ASP A 70 17.11 17.17 -6.49
C ASP A 70 18.16 16.06 -6.46
N PHE A 71 18.58 15.62 -5.26
CA PHE A 71 19.59 14.58 -5.12
C PHE A 71 19.09 13.20 -5.57
N ILE A 72 17.80 12.87 -5.36
CA ILE A 72 17.22 11.63 -5.86
C ILE A 72 17.00 11.73 -7.38
N ASN A 73 16.40 12.84 -7.84
CA ASN A 73 16.13 13.05 -9.26
C ASN A 73 17.40 12.93 -10.10
N LYS A 74 18.52 13.45 -9.61
CA LYS A 74 19.82 13.35 -10.29
C LYS A 74 20.22 11.88 -10.47
N GLN A 75 20.21 11.08 -9.41
CA GLN A 75 20.60 9.67 -9.47
C GLN A 75 19.65 8.84 -10.35
N VAL A 76 18.34 9.10 -10.26
CA VAL A 76 17.35 8.42 -11.11
C VAL A 76 17.60 8.74 -12.58
N ASN A 77 17.81 10.01 -12.94
CA ASN A 77 18.07 10.41 -14.33
C ASN A 77 19.37 9.77 -14.86
N GLU A 78 20.44 9.76 -14.08
CA GLU A 78 21.70 9.10 -14.46
C GLU A 78 21.52 7.59 -14.70
N GLN A 79 20.67 6.92 -13.92
CA GLN A 79 20.40 5.50 -14.12
C GLN A 79 19.47 5.26 -15.32
N MET A 80 18.50 6.13 -15.56
CA MET A 80 17.61 6.03 -16.72
C MET A 80 18.39 6.10 -18.05
N GLU A 81 19.44 6.91 -18.11
CA GLU A 81 20.32 6.98 -19.30
C GLU A 81 21.10 5.67 -19.55
N LYS A 82 21.36 4.87 -18.51
CA LYS A 82 22.03 3.56 -18.60
C LYS A 82 21.08 2.40 -18.83
N GLY A 83 19.78 2.62 -18.67
CA GLY A 83 18.73 1.60 -18.65
C GLY A 83 18.36 1.16 -17.23
N TYR A 84 17.15 0.61 -17.09
CA TYR A 84 16.57 0.20 -15.80
C TYR A 84 15.69 -1.06 -15.87
N VAL A 85 15.52 -1.66 -17.05
CA VAL A 85 14.77 -2.91 -17.25
C VAL A 85 15.69 -3.91 -17.95
N PHE A 86 16.42 -4.69 -17.17
CA PHE A 86 17.44 -5.59 -17.70
C PHE A 86 16.96 -7.04 -17.82
N SER A 87 15.88 -7.44 -17.14
CA SER A 87 15.48 -8.85 -16.98
C SER A 87 16.62 -9.76 -16.50
N ALA A 88 17.59 -9.16 -15.82
CA ALA A 88 18.81 -9.77 -15.31
C ALA A 88 19.22 -9.08 -14.01
N GLN A 89 20.19 -9.64 -13.31
CA GLN A 89 20.73 -9.03 -12.10
C GLN A 89 21.62 -7.83 -12.43
N PHE A 90 21.72 -6.90 -11.48
CA PHE A 90 22.59 -5.73 -11.55
C PHE A 90 23.13 -5.39 -10.15
N GLU A 91 24.26 -4.72 -10.13
CA GLU A 91 25.06 -4.53 -8.92
C GLU A 91 24.33 -3.74 -7.83
N GLN A 92 23.58 -2.70 -8.20
CA GLN A 92 22.84 -1.88 -7.24
C GLN A 92 21.78 -2.66 -6.41
N GLU A 93 21.27 -3.77 -6.95
CA GLU A 93 20.35 -4.64 -6.16
C GLU A 93 21.08 -5.23 -4.95
N LEU A 94 22.33 -5.64 -5.12
CA LEU A 94 23.14 -6.21 -4.03
C LEU A 94 23.53 -5.12 -3.03
N GLU A 95 23.95 -3.95 -3.49
CA GLU A 95 24.28 -2.81 -2.64
C GLU A 95 23.08 -2.41 -1.75
N VAL A 96 21.87 -2.31 -2.34
CA VAL A 96 20.65 -2.00 -1.58
C VAL A 96 20.30 -3.10 -0.61
N ALA A 97 20.45 -4.38 -0.98
CA ALA A 97 20.20 -5.51 -0.08
C ALA A 97 21.14 -5.48 1.14
N GLU A 98 22.43 -5.21 0.95
CA GLU A 98 23.39 -5.05 2.03
C GLU A 98 23.03 -3.88 2.95
N MET A 99 22.67 -2.72 2.39
CA MET A 99 22.25 -1.56 3.17
C MET A 99 21.01 -1.85 4.01
N VAL A 100 20.00 -2.54 3.45
CA VAL A 100 18.78 -2.92 4.16
C VAL A 100 19.11 -3.85 5.33
N LEU A 101 19.91 -4.89 5.11
CA LEU A 101 20.30 -5.85 6.15
C LEU A 101 21.09 -5.19 7.28
N ASP A 102 21.99 -4.26 6.94
CA ASP A 102 22.76 -3.49 7.93
C ASP A 102 21.84 -2.58 8.76
N MET A 103 20.92 -1.85 8.12
CA MET A 103 19.98 -0.95 8.79
C MET A 103 19.04 -1.67 9.75
N VAL A 104 18.57 -2.89 9.42
CA VAL A 104 17.70 -3.68 10.29
C VAL A 104 18.48 -4.58 11.27
N GLY A 105 19.81 -4.62 11.19
CA GLY A 105 20.67 -5.42 12.07
C GLY A 105 20.59 -6.94 11.83
N MET A 106 20.17 -7.40 10.66
CA MET A 106 19.95 -8.81 10.34
C MET A 106 21.01 -9.34 9.37
N LYS A 107 22.26 -9.43 9.81
CA LYS A 107 23.43 -9.77 8.97
C LYS A 107 23.40 -11.19 8.37
N ASP A 108 22.72 -12.13 9.02
CA ASP A 108 22.60 -13.54 8.57
C ASP A 108 21.29 -13.80 7.79
N ALA A 109 20.57 -12.75 7.40
CA ALA A 109 19.34 -12.85 6.62
C ALA A 109 19.58 -12.59 5.14
N THR A 110 18.53 -12.77 4.35
CA THR A 110 18.50 -12.42 2.92
C THR A 110 17.32 -11.52 2.62
N VAL A 111 17.43 -10.72 1.57
CA VAL A 111 16.39 -9.78 1.14
C VAL A 111 15.69 -10.30 -0.11
N ARG A 112 14.39 -10.10 -0.19
CA ARG A 112 13.60 -10.26 -1.41
C ARG A 112 12.88 -8.97 -1.71
N PHE A 113 13.08 -8.43 -2.89
CA PHE A 113 12.37 -7.26 -3.39
C PHE A 113 11.11 -7.67 -4.16
N ALA A 114 10.10 -6.79 -4.16
CA ALA A 114 8.89 -6.90 -4.94
C ALA A 114 8.42 -5.49 -5.37
N SER A 115 7.51 -5.42 -6.33
CA SER A 115 7.05 -4.14 -6.88
C SER A 115 6.01 -3.43 -6.02
N SER A 116 5.38 -4.13 -5.07
CA SER A 116 4.37 -3.57 -4.16
C SER A 116 4.28 -4.34 -2.85
N GLY A 117 3.68 -3.71 -1.82
CA GLY A 117 3.35 -4.38 -0.55
C GLY A 117 2.44 -5.57 -0.77
N THR A 118 1.41 -5.45 -1.61
CA THR A 118 0.52 -6.57 -1.96
C THR A 118 1.27 -7.78 -2.49
N GLU A 119 2.25 -7.57 -3.35
CA GLU A 119 3.03 -8.64 -3.97
C GLU A 119 3.96 -9.32 -2.95
N ILE A 120 4.67 -8.54 -2.14
CA ILE A 120 5.59 -9.09 -1.15
C ILE A 120 4.85 -9.83 -0.04
N ASP A 121 3.66 -9.38 0.37
CA ASP A 121 2.84 -10.04 1.37
C ASP A 121 2.35 -11.42 0.86
N GLN A 122 1.97 -11.55 -0.42
CA GLN A 122 1.66 -12.85 -1.02
C GLN A 122 2.85 -13.81 -0.99
N LEU A 123 4.03 -13.31 -1.30
CA LEU A 123 5.26 -14.10 -1.21
C LEU A 123 5.55 -14.50 0.24
N LEU A 124 5.41 -13.57 1.19
CA LEU A 124 5.60 -13.81 2.62
C LEU A 124 4.67 -14.94 3.11
N PHE A 125 3.38 -14.89 2.81
CA PHE A 125 2.43 -15.93 3.24
C PHE A 125 2.76 -17.30 2.66
N ARG A 126 3.17 -17.36 1.39
CA ARG A 126 3.63 -18.58 0.76
C ARG A 126 4.87 -19.14 1.46
N THR A 127 5.83 -18.27 1.77
CA THR A 127 7.06 -18.63 2.48
C THR A 127 6.76 -19.13 3.89
N MET A 128 5.92 -18.42 4.64
CA MET A 128 5.51 -18.81 6.00
C MET A 128 4.82 -20.18 6.02
N ARG A 129 3.86 -20.40 5.11
CA ARG A 129 3.19 -21.70 4.98
C ARG A 129 4.16 -22.81 4.59
N GLY A 130 5.06 -22.57 3.65
CA GLY A 130 6.07 -23.54 3.23
C GLY A 130 7.07 -23.89 4.33
N PHE A 131 7.47 -22.91 5.12
CA PHE A 131 8.42 -23.11 6.22
C PHE A 131 7.78 -23.78 7.44
N THR A 132 6.56 -23.39 7.82
CA THR A 132 5.91 -23.86 9.05
C THR A 132 5.02 -25.08 8.84
N GLY A 133 4.59 -25.35 7.61
CA GLY A 133 3.55 -26.35 7.30
C GLY A 133 2.15 -25.94 7.77
N ARG A 134 1.96 -24.73 8.31
CA ARG A 134 0.68 -24.26 8.84
C ARG A 134 -0.10 -23.49 7.76
N PRO A 135 -1.39 -23.80 7.53
CA PRO A 135 -2.16 -23.17 6.45
C PRO A 135 -2.68 -21.77 6.80
N LYS A 136 -2.95 -21.50 8.07
CA LYS A 136 -3.57 -20.25 8.52
C LYS A 136 -2.55 -19.13 8.73
N ILE A 137 -3.00 -17.91 8.47
CA ILE A 137 -2.26 -16.67 8.71
C ILE A 137 -3.05 -15.84 9.73
N LEU A 138 -2.39 -15.44 10.81
CA LEU A 138 -2.94 -14.46 11.73
C LEU A 138 -2.75 -13.05 11.16
N LYS A 139 -3.81 -12.27 11.19
CA LYS A 139 -3.86 -10.87 10.74
C LYS A 139 -4.55 -10.03 11.80
N PHE A 140 -4.08 -8.83 12.02
CA PHE A 140 -4.76 -7.89 12.92
C PHE A 140 -5.85 -7.10 12.19
N GLU A 141 -6.98 -6.91 12.87
CA GLU A 141 -8.05 -6.03 12.41
C GLU A 141 -7.51 -4.60 12.23
N GLY A 142 -7.99 -3.89 11.23
CA GLY A 142 -7.53 -2.55 10.89
C GLY A 142 -6.22 -2.49 10.10
N HIS A 143 -5.51 -3.58 9.92
CA HIS A 143 -4.23 -3.60 9.19
C HIS A 143 -4.44 -3.89 7.71
N TYR A 144 -3.88 -3.02 6.86
CA TYR A 144 -3.89 -3.18 5.40
C TYR A 144 -2.64 -3.91 4.91
N HIS A 145 -2.84 -4.97 4.13
CA HIS A 145 -1.78 -5.80 3.53
C HIS A 145 -1.96 -5.96 2.00
N GLY A 146 -2.60 -5.00 1.38
CA GLY A 146 -2.90 -5.04 -0.04
C GLY A 146 -4.33 -5.45 -0.35
N TRP A 147 -4.67 -5.46 -1.63
CA TRP A 147 -6.04 -5.62 -2.13
C TRP A 147 -6.37 -7.05 -2.61
N MET A 148 -5.47 -8.02 -2.44
CA MET A 148 -5.70 -9.41 -2.84
C MET A 148 -6.66 -10.11 -1.87
N ASP A 149 -7.51 -11.00 -2.38
CA ASP A 149 -8.50 -11.76 -1.60
C ASP A 149 -7.92 -12.52 -0.40
N SER A 150 -6.65 -12.89 -0.48
CA SER A 150 -5.96 -13.57 0.62
C SER A 150 -5.70 -12.69 1.86
N VAL A 151 -5.92 -11.36 1.80
CA VAL A 151 -5.56 -10.43 2.89
C VAL A 151 -6.47 -9.23 3.04
N ASN A 152 -7.30 -8.92 2.06
CA ASN A 152 -8.13 -7.70 2.08
C ASN A 152 -9.43 -7.89 2.90
N TRP A 153 -9.27 -8.43 4.09
CA TRP A 153 -10.32 -8.71 5.05
C TRP A 153 -10.12 -7.88 6.31
N SER A 154 -11.21 -7.35 6.86
CA SER A 154 -11.22 -6.60 8.13
C SER A 154 -10.17 -5.49 8.21
N VAL A 155 -10.05 -4.69 7.14
CA VAL A 155 -9.24 -3.46 7.13
C VAL A 155 -10.04 -2.28 7.70
N HIS A 156 -11.33 -2.15 7.29
CA HIS A 156 -12.27 -1.16 7.80
C HIS A 156 -13.64 -1.81 8.08
N PRO A 157 -13.71 -2.87 8.90
CA PRO A 157 -14.96 -3.58 9.07
C PRO A 157 -16.01 -2.68 9.74
N PRO A 158 -17.26 -2.65 9.25
CA PRO A 158 -18.34 -2.04 9.98
C PRO A 158 -18.50 -2.70 11.36
N LEU A 159 -18.66 -1.90 12.41
CA LEU A 159 -18.70 -2.40 13.79
C LEU A 159 -19.79 -3.45 14.06
N ASP A 160 -20.90 -3.37 13.33
CA ASP A 160 -22.01 -4.33 13.40
C ASP A 160 -21.74 -5.63 12.65
N GLN A 161 -20.66 -5.71 11.87
CA GLN A 161 -20.23 -6.88 11.09
C GLN A 161 -18.91 -7.49 11.57
N ALA A 162 -18.13 -6.76 12.35
CA ALA A 162 -16.79 -7.17 12.80
C ALA A 162 -16.79 -8.42 13.70
N GLY A 163 -17.94 -8.81 14.22
CA GLY A 163 -18.05 -9.87 15.22
C GLY A 163 -17.81 -9.36 16.65
N PRO A 164 -17.77 -10.25 17.63
CA PRO A 164 -17.48 -9.87 19.00
C PRO A 164 -16.00 -9.47 19.16
N GLU A 165 -15.73 -8.57 20.10
CA GLU A 165 -14.39 -8.02 20.35
C GLU A 165 -13.35 -9.09 20.68
N ASP A 166 -13.75 -10.16 21.35
CA ASP A 166 -12.89 -11.27 21.73
C ASP A 166 -12.73 -12.35 20.64
N ALA A 167 -13.55 -12.28 19.59
CA ALA A 167 -13.49 -13.20 18.45
C ALA A 167 -13.87 -12.46 17.14
N PRO A 168 -13.04 -11.53 16.65
CA PRO A 168 -13.32 -10.82 15.40
C PRO A 168 -13.43 -11.79 14.24
N ILE A 169 -14.30 -11.48 13.30
CA ILE A 169 -14.49 -12.28 12.09
C ILE A 169 -13.90 -11.59 10.86
N ALA A 170 -13.58 -12.36 9.83
CA ALA A 170 -13.10 -11.81 8.58
C ALA A 170 -14.26 -11.17 7.79
N VAL A 171 -14.23 -9.84 7.63
CA VAL A 171 -15.17 -9.06 6.85
C VAL A 171 -14.48 -8.58 5.57
N GLY A 172 -15.04 -8.89 4.40
CA GLY A 172 -14.49 -8.51 3.10
C GLY A 172 -14.60 -7.01 2.85
N GLU A 173 -13.56 -6.40 2.29
CA GLU A 173 -13.55 -4.95 1.99
C GLU A 173 -14.31 -4.60 0.71
N SER A 174 -14.71 -5.58 -0.09
CA SER A 174 -15.49 -5.37 -1.31
C SER A 174 -16.35 -6.57 -1.67
N GLU A 175 -17.35 -6.33 -2.51
CA GLU A 175 -18.08 -7.40 -3.16
C GLU A 175 -17.17 -8.23 -4.09
N GLY A 176 -17.52 -9.49 -4.30
CA GLY A 176 -16.83 -10.40 -5.22
C GLY A 176 -15.55 -11.02 -4.68
N MET A 177 -15.19 -10.79 -3.43
CA MET A 177 -14.07 -11.49 -2.79
C MET A 177 -14.40 -12.97 -2.56
N ASP A 178 -13.40 -13.83 -2.75
CA ASP A 178 -13.55 -15.27 -2.53
C ASP A 178 -13.59 -15.61 -1.04
N GLN A 179 -14.77 -15.91 -0.51
CA GLN A 179 -14.99 -16.27 0.90
C GLN A 179 -14.11 -17.43 1.37
N ALA A 180 -13.73 -18.36 0.48
CA ALA A 180 -12.86 -19.47 0.85
C ALA A 180 -11.45 -18.99 1.27
N THR A 181 -11.02 -17.83 0.86
CA THR A 181 -9.74 -17.25 1.29
C THR A 181 -9.79 -16.76 2.73
N ALA A 182 -10.95 -16.31 3.22
CA ALA A 182 -11.16 -15.91 4.62
C ALA A 182 -10.91 -17.07 5.60
N ASP A 183 -11.21 -18.31 5.21
CA ASP A 183 -10.99 -19.50 6.05
C ASP A 183 -9.51 -19.74 6.36
N GLY A 184 -8.63 -19.18 5.54
CA GLY A 184 -7.19 -19.20 5.73
C GLY A 184 -6.66 -18.12 6.68
N LEU A 185 -7.53 -17.23 7.20
CA LEU A 185 -7.17 -16.14 8.09
C LEU A 185 -7.67 -16.37 9.51
N VAL A 186 -6.93 -15.84 10.45
CA VAL A 186 -7.35 -15.65 11.84
C VAL A 186 -7.26 -14.14 12.10
N ILE A 187 -8.40 -13.50 12.35
CA ILE A 187 -8.44 -12.09 12.67
C ILE A 187 -8.27 -11.92 14.17
N SER A 188 -7.40 -11.02 14.59
CA SER A 188 -7.14 -10.72 16.01
C SER A 188 -7.07 -9.20 16.22
N GLN A 189 -7.28 -8.78 17.46
CA GLN A 189 -7.09 -7.39 17.84
C GLN A 189 -5.61 -7.05 17.90
N TRP A 190 -5.30 -5.78 17.57
CA TRP A 190 -3.94 -5.25 17.72
C TRP A 190 -3.59 -4.99 19.18
N ASN A 191 -2.35 -5.32 19.55
CA ASN A 191 -1.75 -5.00 20.86
C ASN A 191 -2.45 -5.67 22.05
N ASP A 192 -3.08 -6.83 21.85
CA ASP A 192 -3.66 -7.67 22.90
C ASP A 192 -2.91 -9.00 22.97
N LEU A 193 -1.87 -9.05 23.82
CA LEU A 193 -1.01 -10.23 23.94
C LEU A 193 -1.73 -11.42 24.62
N GLU A 194 -2.63 -11.16 25.56
CA GLU A 194 -3.37 -12.21 26.25
C GLU A 194 -4.28 -12.97 25.26
N LYS A 195 -4.92 -12.25 24.34
CA LYS A 195 -5.71 -12.88 23.27
C LYS A 195 -4.86 -13.63 22.26
N LEU A 196 -3.67 -13.13 21.94
CA LEU A 196 -2.77 -13.83 21.01
C LEU A 196 -2.26 -15.17 21.55
N GLU A 197 -2.15 -15.34 22.86
CA GLU A 197 -1.74 -16.61 23.48
C GLU A 197 -2.85 -17.67 23.45
N ILE A 198 -4.11 -17.29 23.24
CA ILE A 198 -5.26 -18.18 23.22
C ILE A 198 -5.56 -18.68 21.79
N ILE A 199 -5.13 -17.97 20.78
CA ILE A 199 -5.36 -18.26 19.35
C ILE A 199 -4.28 -19.22 18.82
#